data_d2ddfd103a30ee78700ef36e06129190
#
_entry.id   d2ddfd103a30ee78700ef36e06129190
#
_cell.length_a   1.000
_cell.length_b   1.000
_cell.length_c   1.000
_cell.angle_alpha   90.00
_cell.angle_beta   90.00
_cell.angle_gamma   90.00
#
_symmetry.space_group_name_H-M   'P 1'
#
loop_
_entity.id
_entity.type
_entity.pdbx_description
1 polymer ?
#
loop_
_entity_poly.entity_id
_entity_poly.type
_entity_poly.pdbx_seq_one_letter_code
_entity_poly.pdbx_strand_id
1 'polypeptide(L)'
;MNASWIYPFIIVGGALQSCGAAMNAQLFHWLENKWLVNAISFALILAFFACVFAMFPNPLPTSESLSKMPWWAPLGGLVGPVQVYAGLRLVQKVGAGPFVGLTVTAALVMSLLLDHYGWFRLPVHAINHWHILGALLMVGGVALIAKN
;
A
#
# COMPACT_ATOMS: atom_id res chain seq x y z
N MET A 1 -24.87 -3.26 10.62
CA MET A 1 -24.38 -3.97 9.41
C MET A 1 -23.25 -4.85 9.84
N ASN A 2 -23.39 -6.18 9.67
CA ASN A 2 -22.29 -7.10 10.01
C ASN A 2 -21.16 -6.90 9.03
N ALA A 3 -20.06 -6.31 9.52
CA ALA A 3 -18.88 -6.00 8.71
C ALA A 3 -18.02 -7.23 8.37
N SER A 4 -18.56 -8.45 8.56
CA SER A 4 -17.82 -9.71 8.39
C SER A 4 -17.26 -9.93 6.99
N TRP A 5 -17.86 -9.31 5.96
CA TRP A 5 -17.38 -9.38 4.58
C TRP A 5 -16.16 -8.50 4.30
N ILE A 6 -15.87 -7.53 5.17
CA ILE A 6 -14.73 -6.61 5.02
C ILE A 6 -13.41 -7.35 5.16
N TYR A 7 -13.31 -8.28 6.13
CA TYR A 7 -12.08 -9.02 6.38
C TYR A 7 -11.63 -9.88 5.19
N PRO A 8 -12.49 -10.70 4.56
CA PRO A 8 -12.12 -11.41 3.33
C PRO A 8 -11.66 -10.48 2.20
N PHE A 9 -12.30 -9.32 2.04
CA PHE A 9 -11.92 -8.34 1.02
C PHE A 9 -10.52 -7.78 1.26
N ILE A 10 -10.17 -7.48 2.53
CA ILE A 10 -8.83 -7.02 2.91
C ILE A 10 -7.78 -8.11 2.64
N ILE A 11 -8.09 -9.38 2.98
CA ILE A 11 -7.19 -10.51 2.73
C ILE A 11 -6.91 -10.68 1.23
N VAL A 12 -7.95 -10.63 0.40
CA VAL A 12 -7.79 -10.70 -1.06
C VAL A 12 -6.97 -9.53 -1.58
N GLY A 13 -7.21 -8.31 -1.08
CA GLY A 13 -6.42 -7.12 -1.41
C GLY A 13 -4.93 -7.29 -1.10
N GLY A 14 -4.61 -7.85 0.07
CA GLY A 14 -3.24 -8.16 0.45
C GLY A 14 -2.57 -9.22 -0.44
N ALA A 15 -3.31 -10.26 -0.81
CA ALA A 15 -2.83 -11.29 -1.75
C ALA A 15 -2.55 -10.69 -3.14
N LEU A 16 -3.45 -9.86 -3.66
CA LEU A 16 -3.29 -9.16 -4.93
C LEU A 16 -2.10 -8.20 -4.91
N GLN A 17 -1.84 -7.54 -3.79
CA GLN A 17 -0.66 -6.69 -3.63
C GLN A 17 0.64 -7.48 -3.83
N SER A 18 0.73 -8.69 -3.26
CA SER A 18 1.89 -9.58 -3.43
C SER A 18 2.07 -10.02 -4.88
N CYS A 19 0.98 -10.38 -5.56
CA CYS A 19 1.00 -10.71 -6.99
C CYS A 19 1.47 -9.50 -7.82
N GLY A 20 0.95 -8.31 -7.53
CA GLY A 20 1.32 -7.07 -8.21
C GLY A 20 2.82 -6.75 -8.06
N ALA A 21 3.39 -6.95 -6.88
CA ALA A 21 4.82 -6.75 -6.65
C ALA A 21 5.67 -7.70 -7.51
N ALA A 22 5.29 -8.99 -7.59
CA ALA A 22 5.98 -9.97 -8.42
C ALA A 22 5.84 -9.67 -9.93
N MET A 23 4.66 -9.27 -10.38
CA MET A 23 4.42 -8.89 -11.78
C MET A 23 5.24 -7.66 -12.19
N ASN A 24 5.30 -6.63 -11.33
CA ASN A 24 6.13 -5.45 -11.57
C ASN A 24 7.63 -5.78 -11.61
N ALA A 25 8.10 -6.71 -10.76
CA ALA A 25 9.48 -7.19 -10.81
C ALA A 25 9.79 -7.91 -12.13
N GLN A 26 8.84 -8.69 -12.66
CA GLN A 26 8.96 -9.32 -13.98
C GLN A 26 8.94 -8.28 -15.11
N LEU A 27 8.05 -7.31 -15.04
CA LEU A 27 8.02 -6.22 -16.02
C LEU A 27 9.35 -5.45 -16.04
N PHE A 28 9.95 -5.24 -14.88
CA PHE A 28 11.28 -4.63 -14.79
C PHE A 28 12.37 -5.52 -15.41
N HIS A 29 12.29 -6.83 -15.25
CA HIS A 29 13.25 -7.76 -15.86
C HIS A 29 13.29 -7.63 -17.40
N TRP A 30 12.11 -7.45 -18.02
CA TRP A 30 11.99 -7.32 -19.48
C TRP A 30 12.32 -5.93 -20.01
N LEU A 31 11.96 -4.87 -19.28
CA LEU A 31 12.11 -3.49 -19.75
C LEU A 31 13.44 -2.86 -19.33
N GLU A 32 14.08 -3.38 -18.30
CA GLU A 32 15.33 -2.88 -17.69
C GLU A 32 15.32 -1.38 -17.30
N ASN A 33 14.19 -0.71 -17.47
CA ASN A 33 13.99 0.71 -17.21
C ASN A 33 12.95 0.94 -16.12
N LYS A 34 13.42 1.33 -14.93
CA LYS A 34 12.59 1.53 -13.74
C LYS A 34 11.51 2.61 -13.93
N TRP A 35 11.87 3.68 -14.64
CA TRP A 35 10.95 4.79 -14.88
C TRP A 35 9.82 4.37 -15.80
N LEU A 36 10.15 3.61 -16.84
CA LEU A 36 9.17 3.09 -17.78
C LEU A 36 8.23 2.08 -17.12
N VAL A 37 8.75 1.19 -16.26
CA VAL A 37 7.92 0.25 -15.49
C VAL A 37 6.93 0.98 -14.60
N ASN A 38 7.40 1.99 -13.85
CA ASN A 38 6.51 2.80 -13.02
C ASN A 38 5.47 3.54 -13.87
N ALA A 39 5.89 4.16 -14.97
CA ALA A 39 4.99 4.88 -15.85
C ALA A 39 3.88 3.97 -16.41
N ILE A 40 4.22 2.78 -16.89
CA ILE A 40 3.23 1.79 -17.38
C ILE A 40 2.29 1.35 -16.27
N SER A 41 2.82 0.98 -15.10
CA SER A 41 2.00 0.50 -13.99
C SER A 41 0.99 1.55 -13.52
N PHE A 42 1.43 2.80 -13.36
CA PHE A 42 0.53 3.88 -12.92
C PHE A 42 -0.39 4.38 -14.04
N ALA A 43 0.03 4.31 -15.30
CA ALA A 43 -0.86 4.59 -16.43
C ALA A 43 -2.01 3.59 -16.52
N LEU A 44 -1.76 2.30 -16.28
CA LEU A 44 -2.81 1.27 -16.22
C LEU A 44 -3.78 1.50 -15.07
N ILE A 45 -3.28 1.90 -13.90
CA ILE A 45 -4.12 2.27 -12.74
C ILE A 45 -4.99 3.48 -13.09
N LEU A 46 -4.39 4.53 -13.68
CA LEU A 46 -5.12 5.73 -14.10
C LEU A 46 -6.20 5.38 -15.14
N ALA A 47 -5.87 4.59 -16.15
CA ALA A 47 -6.81 4.15 -17.17
C ALA A 47 -7.97 3.35 -16.56
N PHE A 48 -7.68 2.42 -15.65
CA PHE A 48 -8.70 1.65 -14.93
C PHE A 48 -9.67 2.58 -14.18
N PHE A 49 -9.17 3.51 -13.37
CA PHE A 49 -10.03 4.42 -12.62
C PHE A 49 -10.78 5.41 -13.53
N ALA A 50 -10.19 5.84 -14.64
CA ALA A 50 -10.89 6.65 -15.64
C ALA A 50 -12.09 5.88 -16.25
N CYS A 51 -11.91 4.60 -16.58
CA CYS A 51 -13.00 3.74 -17.05
C CYS A 51 -14.08 3.57 -15.97
N VAL A 52 -13.69 3.28 -14.73
CA VAL A 52 -14.65 3.14 -13.62
C VAL A 52 -15.44 4.44 -13.41
N PHE A 53 -14.77 5.60 -13.43
CA PHE A 53 -15.42 6.89 -13.29
C PHE A 53 -16.37 7.19 -14.45
N ALA A 54 -16.01 6.80 -15.68
CA ALA A 54 -16.89 6.93 -16.84
C ALA A 54 -18.13 6.04 -16.75
N MET A 55 -17.98 4.81 -16.21
CA MET A 55 -19.11 3.89 -16.04
C MET A 55 -20.01 4.25 -14.85
N PHE A 56 -19.44 4.81 -13.81
CA PHE A 56 -20.15 5.18 -12.56
C PHE A 56 -19.86 6.65 -12.21
N PRO A 57 -20.41 7.61 -12.98
CA PRO A 57 -20.13 9.01 -12.75
C PRO A 57 -20.64 9.45 -11.38
N ASN A 58 -19.73 9.89 -10.54
CA ASN A 58 -20.04 10.52 -9.27
C ASN A 58 -19.96 12.04 -9.42
N PRO A 59 -20.75 12.82 -8.64
CA PRO A 59 -20.65 14.27 -8.69
C PRO A 59 -19.25 14.73 -8.33
N LEU A 60 -18.74 15.67 -9.11
CA LEU A 60 -17.44 16.28 -8.83
C LEU A 60 -17.47 17.04 -7.50
N PRO A 61 -16.33 17.11 -6.79
CA PRO A 61 -16.26 17.86 -5.54
C PRO A 61 -16.55 19.34 -5.77
N THR A 62 -17.25 19.96 -4.84
CA THR A 62 -17.53 21.39 -4.89
C THR A 62 -16.27 22.21 -4.63
N SER A 63 -16.24 23.46 -5.12
CA SER A 63 -15.15 24.40 -4.85
C SER A 63 -14.88 24.56 -3.36
N GLU A 64 -15.92 24.51 -2.55
CA GLU A 64 -15.82 24.59 -1.08
C GLU A 64 -15.11 23.35 -0.49
N SER A 65 -15.39 22.15 -0.99
CA SER A 65 -14.71 20.93 -0.56
C SER A 65 -13.21 20.95 -0.94
N LEU A 66 -12.91 21.46 -2.12
CA LEU A 66 -11.52 21.59 -2.59
C LEU A 66 -10.74 22.61 -1.74
N SER A 67 -11.35 23.74 -1.38
CA SER A 67 -10.68 24.79 -0.57
C SER A 67 -10.39 24.33 0.87
N LYS A 68 -11.19 23.42 1.41
CA LYS A 68 -11.00 22.82 2.76
C LYS A 68 -10.03 21.63 2.76
N MET A 69 -9.62 21.15 1.58
CA MET A 69 -8.72 20.02 1.46
C MET A 69 -7.29 20.38 1.92
N PRO A 70 -6.69 19.61 2.83
CA PRO A 70 -5.30 19.85 3.22
C PRO A 70 -4.36 19.69 2.03
N TRP A 71 -3.39 20.59 1.89
CA TRP A 71 -2.43 20.61 0.77
C TRP A 71 -1.62 19.30 0.63
N TRP A 72 -1.41 18.58 1.74
CA TRP A 72 -0.67 17.32 1.77
C TRP A 72 -1.51 16.11 1.33
N ALA A 73 -2.84 16.19 1.33
CA ALA A 73 -3.70 15.05 1.04
C ALA A 73 -3.44 14.40 -0.34
N PRO A 74 -3.25 15.18 -1.44
CA PRO A 74 -2.93 14.59 -2.74
C PRO A 74 -1.55 13.93 -2.81
N LEU A 75 -0.63 14.28 -1.90
CA LEU A 75 0.74 13.72 -1.89
C LEU A 75 0.76 12.23 -1.54
N GLY A 76 -0.32 11.70 -0.94
CA GLY A 76 -0.47 10.26 -0.72
C GLY A 76 -0.34 9.43 -1.99
N GLY A 77 -0.75 9.97 -3.14
CA GLY A 77 -0.58 9.33 -4.44
C GLY A 77 0.88 9.13 -4.87
N LEU A 78 1.83 9.91 -4.33
CA LEU A 78 3.25 9.78 -4.64
C LEU A 78 3.96 8.68 -3.84
N VAL A 79 3.35 8.22 -2.75
CA VAL A 79 3.92 7.16 -1.91
C VAL A 79 3.96 5.82 -2.66
N GLY A 80 2.92 5.52 -3.44
CA GLY A 80 2.84 4.29 -4.24
C GLY A 80 4.01 4.12 -5.22
N PRO A 81 4.31 5.10 -6.09
CA PRO A 81 5.46 5.05 -6.99
C PRO A 81 6.80 4.82 -6.29
N VAL A 82 7.03 5.41 -5.13
CA VAL A 82 8.26 5.19 -4.34
C VAL A 82 8.36 3.74 -3.90
N GLN A 83 7.26 3.16 -3.39
CA GLN A 83 7.21 1.77 -2.96
C GLN A 83 7.44 0.80 -4.14
N VAL A 84 6.77 1.02 -5.26
CA VAL A 84 6.96 0.20 -6.47
C VAL A 84 8.40 0.29 -6.96
N TYR A 85 8.96 1.50 -7.04
CA TYR A 85 10.35 1.71 -7.46
C TYR A 85 11.35 0.93 -6.57
N ALA A 86 11.16 0.96 -5.25
CA ALA A 86 11.97 0.17 -4.32
C ALA A 86 11.81 -1.34 -4.58
N GLY A 87 10.58 -1.80 -4.82
CA GLY A 87 10.24 -3.20 -5.07
C GLY A 87 10.89 -3.78 -6.31
N LEU A 88 11.04 -3.01 -7.39
CA LEU A 88 11.54 -3.51 -8.69
C LEU A 88 12.89 -4.25 -8.60
N ARG A 89 13.80 -3.77 -7.78
CA ARG A 89 15.11 -4.40 -7.58
C ARG A 89 15.18 -5.28 -6.34
N LEU A 90 14.49 -4.89 -5.28
CA LEU A 90 14.59 -5.58 -3.99
C LEU A 90 13.88 -6.93 -4.04
N VAL A 91 12.73 -7.03 -4.71
CA VAL A 91 12.04 -8.32 -4.89
C VAL A 91 12.92 -9.35 -5.60
N GLN A 92 13.69 -8.93 -6.61
CA GLN A 92 14.61 -9.83 -7.33
C GLN A 92 15.81 -10.26 -6.48
N LYS A 93 16.23 -9.44 -5.50
CA LYS A 93 17.38 -9.72 -4.64
C LYS A 93 17.03 -10.56 -3.42
N VAL A 94 15.95 -10.21 -2.73
CA VAL A 94 15.61 -10.81 -1.44
C VAL A 94 14.45 -11.81 -1.55
N GLY A 95 13.80 -11.91 -2.72
CA GLY A 95 12.59 -12.69 -2.94
C GLY A 95 11.31 -11.94 -2.59
N ALA A 96 10.19 -12.39 -3.15
CA ALA A 96 8.88 -11.74 -2.96
C ALA A 96 8.38 -11.89 -1.51
N GLY A 97 8.59 -13.05 -0.87
CA GLY A 97 8.16 -13.31 0.51
C GLY A 97 8.80 -12.35 1.52
N PRO A 98 10.13 -12.32 1.64
CA PRO A 98 10.80 -11.37 2.54
C PRO A 98 10.48 -9.91 2.23
N PHE A 99 10.43 -9.51 0.96
CA PHE A 99 10.10 -8.14 0.57
C PHE A 99 8.71 -7.73 1.06
N VAL A 100 7.70 -8.52 0.74
CA VAL A 100 6.31 -8.24 1.14
C VAL A 100 6.18 -8.32 2.66
N GLY A 101 6.77 -9.31 3.31
CA GLY A 101 6.75 -9.44 4.75
C GLY A 101 7.32 -8.21 5.47
N LEU A 102 8.48 -7.72 5.06
CA LEU A 102 9.10 -6.50 5.61
C LEU A 102 8.24 -5.26 5.34
N THR A 103 7.71 -5.12 4.12
CA THR A 103 6.87 -3.98 3.75
C THR A 103 5.58 -3.94 4.58
N VAL A 104 4.90 -5.08 4.75
CA VAL A 104 3.65 -5.18 5.52
C VAL A 104 3.92 -4.94 7.01
N THR A 105 5.03 -5.48 7.55
CA THR A 105 5.40 -5.26 8.95
C THR A 105 5.72 -3.78 9.20
N ALA A 106 6.49 -3.14 8.32
CA ALA A 106 6.78 -1.71 8.44
C ALA A 106 5.50 -0.87 8.33
N ALA A 107 4.60 -1.21 7.40
CA ALA A 107 3.31 -0.55 7.26
C ALA A 107 2.43 -0.70 8.51
N LEU A 108 2.41 -1.90 9.13
CA LEU A 108 1.68 -2.12 10.37
C LEU A 108 2.25 -1.26 11.51
N VAL A 109 3.56 -1.26 11.72
CA VAL A 109 4.19 -0.46 12.78
C VAL A 109 3.89 1.02 12.56
N MET A 110 4.01 1.50 11.31
CA MET A 110 3.70 2.90 11.00
C MET A 110 2.21 3.21 11.20
N SER A 111 1.30 2.32 10.82
CA SER A 111 -0.14 2.55 11.04
C SER A 111 -0.49 2.63 12.52
N LEU A 112 0.12 1.82 13.38
CA LEU A 112 -0.07 1.91 14.83
C LEU A 112 0.39 3.27 15.38
N LEU A 113 1.49 3.81 14.86
CA LEU A 113 1.96 5.15 15.24
C LEU A 113 1.00 6.25 14.74
N LEU A 114 0.52 6.14 13.49
CA LEU A 114 -0.47 7.07 12.94
C LEU A 114 -1.75 7.10 13.76
N ASP A 115 -2.26 5.93 14.14
CA ASP A 115 -3.46 5.78 14.95
C ASP A 115 -3.25 6.28 16.38
N HIS A 116 -2.08 6.03 16.96
CA HIS A 116 -1.78 6.47 18.33
C HIS A 116 -1.74 7.99 18.46
N TYR A 117 -1.08 8.65 17.50
CA TYR A 117 -0.93 10.12 17.52
C TYR A 117 -2.04 10.86 16.78
N GLY A 118 -2.96 10.15 16.11
CA GLY A 118 -4.04 10.76 15.32
C GLY A 118 -3.51 11.60 14.16
N TRP A 119 -2.36 11.23 13.58
CA TRP A 119 -1.79 11.96 12.44
C TRP A 119 -2.74 11.90 11.23
N PHE A 120 -2.62 12.86 10.36
CA PHE A 120 -3.49 13.00 9.18
C PHE A 120 -4.99 13.10 9.50
N ARG A 121 -5.35 13.58 10.70
CA ARG A 121 -6.74 13.70 11.19
C ARG A 121 -7.47 12.35 11.33
N LEU A 122 -6.71 11.28 11.56
CA LEU A 122 -7.29 9.98 11.86
C LEU A 122 -7.85 9.95 13.29
N PRO A 123 -8.88 9.13 13.56
CA PRO A 123 -9.34 8.89 14.93
C PRO A 123 -8.20 8.31 15.78
N VAL A 124 -8.02 8.85 16.99
CA VAL A 124 -6.96 8.38 17.89
C VAL A 124 -7.33 7.01 18.47
N HIS A 125 -6.48 6.03 18.24
CA HIS A 125 -6.57 4.71 18.84
C HIS A 125 -5.26 4.43 19.60
N ALA A 126 -5.30 4.51 20.94
CA ALA A 126 -4.10 4.32 21.74
C ALA A 126 -3.50 2.93 21.57
N ILE A 127 -2.18 2.87 21.38
CA ILE A 127 -1.45 1.60 21.35
C ILE A 127 -1.59 0.92 22.72
N ASN A 128 -1.93 -0.36 22.69
CA ASN A 128 -1.98 -1.22 23.85
C ASN A 128 -0.92 -2.34 23.73
N HIS A 129 -0.72 -3.09 24.82
CA HIS A 129 0.28 -4.16 24.85
C HIS A 129 0.01 -5.29 23.84
N TRP A 130 -1.25 -5.52 23.44
CA TRP A 130 -1.58 -6.49 22.38
C TRP A 130 -1.12 -6.03 21.00
N HIS A 131 -1.20 -4.72 20.73
CA HIS A 131 -0.66 -4.15 19.48
C HIS A 131 0.86 -4.32 19.42
N ILE A 132 1.56 -4.07 20.53
CA ILE A 132 3.02 -4.24 20.60
C ILE A 132 3.39 -5.71 20.42
N LEU A 133 2.70 -6.61 21.12
CA LEU A 133 2.95 -8.05 20.99
C LEU A 133 2.72 -8.53 19.54
N GLY A 134 1.62 -8.13 18.92
CA GLY A 134 1.32 -8.45 17.52
C GLY A 134 2.41 -7.95 16.55
N ALA A 135 2.86 -6.71 16.72
CA ALA A 135 3.95 -6.14 15.92
C ALA A 135 5.27 -6.91 16.10
N LEU A 136 5.64 -7.27 17.33
CA LEU A 136 6.83 -8.06 17.62
C LEU A 136 6.77 -9.47 17.02
N LEU A 137 5.61 -10.12 17.05
CA LEU A 137 5.40 -11.43 16.43
C LEU A 137 5.55 -11.34 14.90
N MET A 138 5.04 -10.29 14.27
CA MET A 138 5.22 -10.07 12.83
C MET A 138 6.70 -9.85 12.47
N VAL A 139 7.41 -9.00 13.22
CA VAL A 139 8.85 -8.79 13.02
C VAL A 139 9.62 -10.10 13.16
N GLY A 140 9.32 -10.88 14.20
CA GLY A 140 9.94 -12.20 14.40
C GLY A 140 9.64 -13.17 13.28
N GLY A 141 8.38 -13.25 12.84
CA GLY A 141 7.96 -14.12 11.72
C GLY A 141 8.66 -13.77 10.42
N VAL A 142 8.73 -12.48 10.08
CA VAL A 142 9.42 -12.03 8.86
C VAL A 142 10.93 -12.24 8.94
N ALA A 143 11.54 -12.06 10.12
CA ALA A 143 12.96 -12.34 10.31
C ALA A 143 13.28 -13.83 10.08
N LEU A 144 12.40 -14.74 10.50
CA LEU A 144 12.53 -16.18 10.22
C LEU A 144 12.42 -16.50 8.72
N ILE A 145 11.45 -15.88 8.03
CA ILE A 145 11.26 -16.07 6.58
C ILE A 145 12.47 -15.51 5.80
N ALA A 146 13.01 -14.37 6.22
CA ALA A 146 14.12 -13.71 5.53
C ALA A 146 15.46 -14.42 5.75
N LYS A 147 15.58 -15.26 6.78
CA LYS A 147 16.83 -15.99 7.12
C LYS A 147 17.00 -17.27 6.31
N ASN A 148 15.92 -17.83 5.80
CA ASN A 148 15.91 -19.07 5.02
C ASN A 148 15.69 -18.80 3.53
#